data_4506b6dd5ccd392cf41cf3befae98651
#
_entry.id   4506b6dd5ccd392cf41cf3befae98651
#
_cell.length_a   1.000
_cell.length_b   1.000
_cell.length_c   1.000
_cell.angle_alpha   90.00
_cell.angle_beta   90.00
_cell.angle_gamma   90.00
#
_symmetry.space_group_name_H-M   'P 1'
#
loop_
_entity.id
_entity.type
_entity.pdbx_description
1 polymer ?
#
loop_
_entity_poly.entity_id
_entity_poly.type
_entity_poly.pdbx_seq_one_letter_code
_entity_poly.pdbx_strand_id
1 'polypeptide(L)'
;MVQLSRRGLLQKTGISAIAATGFAGCLGRGGGSLDSVTVAYVPIFPNMQHYVMEQEGYYEDVPRDVTVERFSSGPSVVKAFASGDVDVALFGITPAMVLADRGKEAGILAANSKNGFKIMGTTELAERYDQDGPATFERFEQEKGRKIRFGAPPDGSVPDIVLRYWIQEDLGVGEMASTINKSKVPPARAVQTIQSGDLDATIIQEPFATIIGQDERFGELAWSGDILSNHPVTVLFASQQVLDDSELAQSLVEQHTAATQFTAESPDTAAAHAASVIGSGVSEELATTAMDSQASDYISDPHAITDQATTMSEFVANVGNIEQPVGTENLFAFDPYDAIQE
;
A
#
# COMPACT_ATOMS: atom_id res chain seq x y z
N MET A 1 -9.11 -41.31 -45.60
CA MET A 1 -10.34 -41.84 -46.19
C MET A 1 -11.11 -42.48 -45.08
N VAL A 2 -12.15 -41.91 -44.60
CA VAL A 2 -13.54 -41.89 -44.96
C VAL A 2 -14.22 -40.77 -44.17
N GLN A 3 -14.86 -39.86 -44.93
CA GLN A 3 -15.89 -38.93 -44.46
C GLN A 3 -17.18 -39.68 -44.09
N LEU A 4 -18.03 -39.00 -43.37
CA LEU A 4 -19.49 -38.98 -43.43
C LEU A 4 -20.04 -38.64 -42.04
N SER A 5 -20.98 -37.83 -41.81
CA SER A 5 -21.97 -37.03 -42.49
C SER A 5 -23.02 -36.64 -41.46
N ARG A 6 -23.53 -35.45 -41.62
CA ARG A 6 -24.66 -34.88 -40.82
C ARG A 6 -25.99 -35.61 -41.17
N ARG A 7 -26.93 -35.54 -40.21
CA ARG A 7 -28.40 -35.61 -40.32
C ARG A 7 -29.12 -36.86 -39.81
N GLY A 8 -30.11 -36.53 -39.01
CA GLY A 8 -31.32 -37.32 -38.74
C GLY A 8 -31.80 -37.12 -37.29
N LEU A 9 -32.59 -36.21 -37.02
CA LEU A 9 -33.98 -35.82 -37.22
C LEU A 9 -34.94 -36.50 -36.24
N LEU A 10 -35.45 -35.70 -35.35
CA LEU A 10 -36.85 -35.50 -34.87
C LEU A 10 -37.68 -36.67 -34.36
N GLN A 11 -38.30 -36.33 -33.26
CA GLN A 11 -39.65 -36.67 -32.77
C GLN A 11 -39.77 -37.85 -31.82
N LYS A 12 -40.10 -37.52 -30.54
CA LYS A 12 -41.36 -37.90 -29.95
C LYS A 12 -41.67 -37.03 -28.69
N THR A 13 -42.80 -36.41 -28.80
CA THR A 13 -43.58 -35.68 -27.79
C THR A 13 -43.85 -36.49 -26.52
N GLY A 14 -43.56 -35.85 -25.40
CA GLY A 14 -44.03 -36.30 -24.08
C GLY A 14 -44.25 -35.08 -23.20
N ILE A 15 -45.52 -34.67 -23.06
CA ILE A 15 -45.99 -33.62 -22.19
C ILE A 15 -45.88 -34.15 -20.77
N SER A 16 -45.03 -33.56 -19.94
CA SER A 16 -45.11 -33.69 -18.47
C SER A 16 -45.04 -32.29 -17.88
N ALA A 17 -46.15 -31.88 -17.28
CA ALA A 17 -46.28 -30.66 -16.51
C ALA A 17 -45.30 -30.70 -15.33
N ILE A 18 -44.31 -29.84 -15.35
CA ILE A 18 -43.42 -29.52 -14.20
C ILE A 18 -43.89 -28.22 -13.62
N ALA A 19 -44.35 -28.32 -12.36
CA ALA A 19 -44.71 -27.20 -11.53
C ALA A 19 -43.64 -26.11 -11.52
N ALA A 20 -44.02 -24.89 -11.82
CA ALA A 20 -43.24 -23.69 -11.62
C ALA A 20 -43.04 -23.46 -10.12
N THR A 21 -41.95 -24.01 -9.57
CA THR A 21 -41.42 -23.53 -8.30
C THR A 21 -40.69 -22.25 -8.64
N GLY A 22 -41.26 -21.13 -8.14
CA GLY A 22 -40.68 -19.79 -8.32
C GLY A 22 -39.27 -19.75 -7.81
N PHE A 23 -38.34 -19.44 -8.70
CA PHE A 23 -37.06 -18.80 -8.34
C PHE A 23 -37.42 -17.38 -7.90
N ALA A 24 -37.70 -17.21 -6.61
CA ALA A 24 -37.59 -15.95 -5.95
C ALA A 24 -36.09 -15.63 -5.95
N GLY A 25 -35.61 -14.93 -6.99
CA GLY A 25 -34.31 -14.34 -6.99
C GLY A 25 -34.23 -13.38 -5.81
N CYS A 26 -33.34 -13.64 -4.89
CA CYS A 26 -32.95 -12.69 -3.85
C CYS A 26 -32.29 -11.48 -4.51
N LEU A 27 -33.12 -10.53 -4.93
CA LEU A 27 -32.75 -9.13 -5.11
C LEU A 27 -32.97 -8.43 -3.76
N GLY A 28 -32.03 -8.62 -2.88
CA GLY A 28 -31.99 -7.99 -1.57
C GLY A 28 -30.54 -7.98 -1.11
N ARG A 29 -29.75 -7.06 -1.66
CA ARG A 29 -28.51 -6.62 -1.02
C ARG A 29 -28.90 -5.68 0.10
N GLY A 30 -29.53 -6.21 1.13
CA GLY A 30 -29.78 -5.55 2.40
C GLY A 30 -28.85 -6.17 3.41
N GLY A 31 -28.17 -5.32 4.20
CA GLY A 31 -27.22 -5.59 5.25
C GLY A 31 -27.31 -6.94 5.95
N GLY A 32 -26.64 -7.94 5.42
CA GLY A 32 -26.35 -9.19 6.11
C GLY A 32 -24.98 -9.06 6.74
N SER A 33 -24.82 -9.44 8.01
CA SER A 33 -23.53 -9.55 8.65
C SER A 33 -22.60 -10.43 7.79
N LEU A 34 -21.33 -10.03 7.65
CA LEU A 34 -20.33 -10.86 7.02
C LEU A 34 -20.09 -12.11 7.86
N ASP A 35 -20.13 -13.29 7.24
CA ASP A 35 -19.77 -14.54 7.92
C ASP A 35 -18.24 -14.69 8.06
N SER A 36 -17.49 -14.12 7.10
CA SER A 36 -16.04 -14.10 7.06
C SER A 36 -15.53 -12.79 6.46
N VAL A 37 -14.28 -12.43 6.74
CA VAL A 37 -13.61 -11.22 6.28
C VAL A 37 -12.32 -11.57 5.53
N THR A 38 -12.17 -11.07 4.31
CA THR A 38 -10.93 -11.18 3.54
C THR A 38 -10.07 -9.95 3.76
N VAL A 39 -8.90 -10.12 4.39
CA VAL A 39 -7.91 -9.08 4.67
C VAL A 39 -6.78 -9.15 3.66
N ALA A 40 -6.63 -8.11 2.83
CA ALA A 40 -5.53 -7.97 1.90
C ALA A 40 -4.37 -7.20 2.50
N TYR A 41 -3.15 -7.59 2.17
CA TYR A 41 -1.97 -6.81 2.54
C TYR A 41 -0.89 -6.82 1.44
N VAL A 42 -0.02 -5.81 1.47
CA VAL A 42 1.21 -5.77 0.70
C VAL A 42 2.39 -6.03 1.65
N PRO A 43 3.33 -6.97 1.32
CA PRO A 43 4.39 -7.38 2.23
C PRO A 43 5.54 -6.35 2.29
N ILE A 44 5.31 -5.30 3.08
CA ILE A 44 6.22 -4.18 3.33
C ILE A 44 6.17 -3.78 4.81
N PHE A 45 7.25 -3.25 5.38
CA PHE A 45 7.31 -2.82 6.78
C PHE A 45 6.21 -1.84 7.19
N PRO A 46 5.81 -0.86 6.36
CA PRO A 46 4.68 0.01 6.68
C PRO A 46 3.36 -0.66 7.07
N ASN A 47 3.22 -1.97 6.86
CA ASN A 47 2.08 -2.79 7.30
C ASN A 47 2.44 -3.69 8.51
N MET A 48 3.29 -3.22 9.41
CA MET A 48 3.81 -3.98 10.55
C MET A 48 2.71 -4.60 11.41
N GLN A 49 1.63 -3.87 11.61
CA GLN A 49 0.47 -4.32 12.39
C GLN A 49 -0.09 -5.65 11.87
N HIS A 50 -0.14 -5.84 10.54
CA HIS A 50 -0.60 -7.11 9.97
C HIS A 50 0.25 -8.29 10.44
N TYR A 51 1.58 -8.15 10.44
CA TYR A 51 2.47 -9.24 10.84
C TYR A 51 2.32 -9.60 12.31
N VAL A 52 2.15 -8.59 13.16
CA VAL A 52 1.87 -8.79 14.59
C VAL A 52 0.50 -9.46 14.76
N MET A 53 -0.55 -8.95 14.11
CA MET A 53 -1.90 -9.52 14.20
C MET A 53 -1.95 -10.98 13.77
N GLU A 54 -1.19 -11.36 12.73
CA GLU A 54 -1.13 -12.73 12.23
C GLU A 54 -0.33 -13.64 13.16
N GLN A 55 0.85 -13.21 13.63
CA GLN A 55 1.77 -14.06 14.38
C GLN A 55 1.42 -14.15 15.87
N GLU A 56 0.84 -13.10 16.45
CA GLU A 56 0.37 -13.09 17.85
C GLU A 56 -1.09 -13.57 17.99
N GLY A 57 -1.74 -13.92 16.86
CA GLY A 57 -3.10 -14.48 16.88
C GLY A 57 -4.22 -13.45 17.08
N TYR A 58 -3.96 -12.16 16.92
CA TYR A 58 -4.97 -11.10 17.13
C TYR A 58 -6.13 -11.16 16.13
N TYR A 59 -5.94 -11.79 14.97
CA TYR A 59 -7.06 -12.06 14.05
C TYR A 59 -8.07 -13.08 14.62
N GLU A 60 -7.69 -13.92 15.59
CA GLU A 60 -8.58 -14.88 16.24
C GLU A 60 -9.57 -14.17 17.19
N ASP A 61 -9.24 -12.95 17.65
CA ASP A 61 -10.10 -12.12 18.50
C ASP A 61 -11.11 -11.29 17.71
N VAL A 62 -11.01 -11.28 16.37
CA VAL A 62 -12.00 -10.64 15.49
C VAL A 62 -13.27 -11.50 15.44
N PRO A 63 -14.50 -10.92 15.56
CA PRO A 63 -15.74 -11.70 15.69
C PRO A 63 -16.21 -12.34 14.37
N ARG A 64 -15.33 -12.57 13.42
CA ARG A 64 -15.57 -13.23 12.12
C ARG A 64 -14.34 -14.06 11.73
N ASP A 65 -14.56 -15.08 10.91
CA ASP A 65 -13.46 -15.84 10.33
C ASP A 65 -12.64 -14.94 9.41
N VAL A 66 -11.34 -14.79 9.70
CA VAL A 66 -10.43 -13.96 8.90
C VAL A 66 -9.64 -14.81 7.92
N THR A 67 -9.69 -14.44 6.65
CA THR A 67 -8.83 -15.00 5.60
C THR A 67 -7.85 -13.91 5.14
N VAL A 68 -6.55 -14.21 5.12
CA VAL A 68 -5.51 -13.26 4.74
C VAL A 68 -5.03 -13.53 3.32
N GLU A 69 -4.97 -12.47 2.49
CA GLU A 69 -4.49 -12.53 1.11
C GLU A 69 -3.32 -11.58 0.85
N ARG A 70 -2.24 -12.11 0.30
CA ARG A 70 -1.03 -11.37 -0.04
C ARG A 70 -1.07 -10.83 -1.46
N PHE A 71 -0.82 -9.53 -1.62
CA PHE A 71 -0.72 -8.84 -2.90
C PHE A 71 0.68 -8.27 -3.15
N SER A 72 1.07 -8.15 -4.42
CA SER A 72 2.39 -7.62 -4.80
C SER A 72 2.47 -6.09 -4.84
N SER A 73 1.34 -5.39 -4.84
CA SER A 73 1.29 -3.92 -4.96
C SER A 73 -0.09 -3.35 -4.59
N GLY A 74 -0.13 -2.06 -4.21
CA GLY A 74 -1.38 -1.33 -3.96
C GLY A 74 -2.37 -1.38 -5.14
N PRO A 75 -1.96 -1.13 -6.41
CA PRO A 75 -2.87 -1.26 -7.55
C PRO A 75 -3.50 -2.64 -7.74
N SER A 76 -2.86 -3.73 -7.30
CA SER A 76 -3.47 -5.06 -7.32
C SER A 76 -4.53 -5.21 -6.23
N VAL A 77 -4.31 -4.64 -5.04
CA VAL A 77 -5.32 -4.58 -3.98
C VAL A 77 -6.53 -3.77 -4.42
N VAL A 78 -6.33 -2.60 -5.06
CA VAL A 78 -7.43 -1.77 -5.60
C VAL A 78 -8.37 -2.58 -6.50
N LYS A 79 -7.82 -3.45 -7.37
CA LYS A 79 -8.64 -4.28 -8.26
C LYS A 79 -9.48 -5.30 -7.49
N ALA A 80 -8.87 -6.02 -6.54
CA ALA A 80 -9.55 -7.02 -5.73
C ALA A 80 -10.59 -6.38 -4.80
N PHE A 81 -10.28 -5.24 -4.20
CA PHE A 81 -11.21 -4.48 -3.38
C PHE A 81 -12.41 -3.93 -4.19
N ALA A 82 -12.15 -3.39 -5.39
CA ALA A 82 -13.20 -2.89 -6.27
C ALA A 82 -14.16 -3.99 -6.75
N SER A 83 -13.65 -5.22 -7.01
CA SER A 83 -14.49 -6.38 -7.37
C SER A 83 -15.28 -6.96 -6.19
N GLY A 84 -14.91 -6.64 -4.95
CA GLY A 84 -15.52 -7.18 -3.73
C GLY A 84 -14.94 -8.54 -3.31
N ASP A 85 -13.73 -8.86 -3.79
CA ASP A 85 -13.00 -10.06 -3.38
C ASP A 85 -12.25 -9.84 -2.05
N VAL A 86 -12.12 -8.57 -1.61
CA VAL A 86 -11.43 -8.12 -0.41
C VAL A 86 -12.34 -7.17 0.37
N ASP A 87 -12.43 -7.36 1.68
CA ASP A 87 -13.26 -6.57 2.60
C ASP A 87 -12.44 -5.53 3.38
N VAL A 88 -11.21 -5.88 3.74
CA VAL A 88 -10.27 -5.07 4.50
C VAL A 88 -8.90 -5.07 3.82
N ALA A 89 -8.19 -3.94 3.83
CA ALA A 89 -6.88 -3.86 3.21
C ALA A 89 -5.89 -3.04 4.06
N LEU A 90 -4.69 -3.60 4.26
CA LEU A 90 -3.51 -2.86 4.75
C LEU A 90 -2.63 -2.52 3.54
N PHE A 91 -2.73 -1.28 3.08
CA PHE A 91 -2.10 -0.84 1.85
C PHE A 91 -1.90 0.68 1.82
N GLY A 92 -1.32 1.19 0.73
CA GLY A 92 -1.00 2.61 0.61
C GLY A 92 -2.22 3.52 0.61
N ILE A 93 -2.11 4.71 1.19
CA ILE A 93 -3.21 5.69 1.23
C ILE A 93 -3.60 6.19 -0.17
N THR A 94 -2.66 6.37 -1.10
CA THR A 94 -3.01 6.86 -2.45
C THR A 94 -3.86 5.86 -3.24
N PRO A 95 -3.64 4.53 -3.18
CA PRO A 95 -4.61 3.55 -3.63
C PRO A 95 -6.00 3.63 -2.96
N ALA A 96 -6.08 3.97 -1.66
CA ALA A 96 -7.36 4.21 -0.99
C ALA A 96 -8.08 5.43 -1.59
N MET A 97 -7.35 6.53 -1.84
CA MET A 97 -7.89 7.71 -2.54
C MET A 97 -8.46 7.37 -3.92
N VAL A 98 -7.79 6.48 -4.67
CA VAL A 98 -8.29 6.01 -5.98
C VAL A 98 -9.61 5.25 -5.85
N LEU A 99 -9.81 4.47 -4.79
CA LEU A 99 -11.09 3.77 -4.54
C LEU A 99 -12.19 4.77 -4.18
N ALA A 100 -11.90 5.74 -3.32
CA ALA A 100 -12.84 6.78 -2.92
C ALA A 100 -13.24 7.68 -4.11
N ASP A 101 -12.28 8.14 -4.94
CA ASP A 101 -12.52 8.90 -6.17
C ASP A 101 -13.44 8.16 -7.16
N ARG A 102 -13.35 6.83 -7.21
CA ARG A 102 -14.22 5.97 -8.02
C ARG A 102 -15.59 5.71 -7.38
N GLY A 103 -15.90 6.36 -6.27
CA GLY A 103 -17.17 6.22 -5.56
C GLY A 103 -17.34 4.87 -4.86
N LYS A 104 -16.24 4.18 -4.50
CA LYS A 104 -16.33 2.97 -3.69
C LYS A 104 -16.69 3.37 -2.27
N GLU A 105 -17.83 2.87 -1.78
CA GLU A 105 -18.25 3.05 -0.40
C GLU A 105 -17.35 2.22 0.52
N ALA A 106 -16.44 2.90 1.22
CA ALA A 106 -15.40 2.34 2.08
C ALA A 106 -14.71 3.45 2.85
N GLY A 107 -13.91 3.15 3.89
CA GLY A 107 -13.22 4.17 4.66
C GLY A 107 -11.95 3.67 5.35
N ILE A 108 -11.06 4.59 5.69
CA ILE A 108 -9.89 4.35 6.51
C ILE A 108 -10.34 4.28 7.97
N LEU A 109 -10.07 3.14 8.62
CA LEU A 109 -10.34 2.89 10.03
C LEU A 109 -9.19 3.33 10.95
N ALA A 110 -7.96 3.12 10.47
CA ALA A 110 -6.74 3.43 11.23
C ALA A 110 -5.57 3.77 10.30
N ALA A 111 -4.60 4.50 10.79
CA ALA A 111 -3.30 4.69 10.15
C ALA A 111 -2.38 3.52 10.50
N ASN A 112 -1.51 3.08 9.57
CA ASN A 112 -0.50 2.06 9.91
C ASN A 112 0.87 2.73 10.13
N SER A 113 1.25 3.65 9.26
CA SER A 113 2.57 4.29 9.29
C SER A 113 2.59 5.63 8.55
N LYS A 114 3.59 6.44 8.89
CA LYS A 114 3.89 7.72 8.24
C LYS A 114 5.39 7.83 7.95
N ASN A 115 5.78 8.80 7.10
CA ASN A 115 7.18 9.14 6.79
C ASN A 115 8.06 7.97 6.31
N GLY A 116 7.47 6.93 5.73
CA GLY A 116 8.04 5.58 5.60
C GLY A 116 8.94 5.33 4.39
N PHE A 117 9.53 6.36 3.76
CA PHE A 117 10.40 6.16 2.59
C PHE A 117 11.74 6.86 2.72
N LYS A 118 12.77 6.24 2.13
CA LYS A 118 14.08 6.85 1.88
C LYS A 118 14.34 6.91 0.38
N ILE A 119 15.04 7.93 -0.03
CA ILE A 119 15.60 8.05 -1.37
C ILE A 119 17.06 7.64 -1.26
N MET A 120 17.36 6.45 -1.81
CA MET A 120 18.69 5.85 -1.79
C MET A 120 19.33 5.98 -3.17
N GLY A 121 20.60 6.26 -3.23
CA GLY A 121 21.34 6.35 -4.50
C GLY A 121 22.77 5.89 -4.36
N THR A 122 23.53 5.90 -5.47
CA THR A 122 24.97 5.66 -5.39
C THR A 122 25.63 6.71 -4.48
N THR A 123 26.69 6.33 -3.77
CA THR A 123 27.44 7.24 -2.90
C THR A 123 27.89 8.50 -3.67
N GLU A 124 28.36 8.34 -4.92
CA GLU A 124 28.70 9.49 -5.80
C GLU A 124 27.50 10.46 -5.96
N LEU A 125 26.28 9.91 -6.15
CA LEU A 125 25.07 10.74 -6.31
C LEU A 125 24.64 11.39 -5.00
N ALA A 126 24.72 10.68 -3.88
CA ALA A 126 24.39 11.20 -2.56
C ALA A 126 25.33 12.35 -2.15
N GLU A 127 26.65 12.15 -2.26
CA GLU A 127 27.65 13.19 -1.99
C GLU A 127 27.47 14.43 -2.87
N ARG A 128 27.12 14.22 -4.13
CA ARG A 128 26.82 15.31 -5.06
C ARG A 128 25.57 16.07 -4.66
N TYR A 129 24.53 15.35 -4.24
CA TYR A 129 23.29 15.96 -3.80
C TYR A 129 23.49 16.78 -2.51
N ASP A 130 24.31 16.30 -1.58
CA ASP A 130 24.67 17.04 -0.36
C ASP A 130 25.40 18.36 -0.68
N GLN A 131 26.21 18.38 -1.73
CA GLN A 131 26.99 19.56 -2.13
C GLN A 131 26.18 20.56 -2.97
N ASP A 132 25.40 20.06 -3.91
CA ASP A 132 24.80 20.85 -4.99
C ASP A 132 23.28 21.01 -4.84
N GLY A 133 22.64 20.21 -3.94
CA GLY A 133 21.20 20.18 -3.77
C GLY A 133 20.45 19.89 -5.09
N PRO A 134 19.40 20.66 -5.39
CA PRO A 134 18.59 20.47 -6.60
C PRO A 134 19.39 20.58 -7.92
N ALA A 135 20.50 21.34 -7.94
CA ALA A 135 21.32 21.46 -9.15
C ALA A 135 22.00 20.15 -9.58
N THR A 136 22.01 19.15 -8.71
CA THR A 136 22.54 17.80 -8.99
C THR A 136 21.90 17.18 -10.23
N PHE A 137 20.60 17.35 -10.43
CA PHE A 137 19.88 16.73 -11.56
C PHE A 137 20.40 17.24 -12.91
N GLU A 138 20.52 18.55 -13.07
CA GLU A 138 21.02 19.17 -14.30
C GLU A 138 22.51 18.85 -14.52
N ARG A 139 23.34 18.98 -13.48
CA ARG A 139 24.79 18.71 -13.56
C ARG A 139 25.06 17.24 -13.90
N PHE A 140 24.29 16.31 -13.31
CA PHE A 140 24.41 14.89 -13.64
C PHE A 140 24.12 14.65 -15.12
N GLU A 141 23.03 15.24 -15.66
CA GLU A 141 22.66 15.09 -17.07
C GLU A 141 23.75 15.68 -17.98
N GLN A 142 24.30 16.86 -17.65
CA GLN A 142 25.38 17.47 -18.40
C GLN A 142 26.66 16.62 -18.43
N GLU A 143 27.05 16.04 -17.31
CA GLU A 143 28.29 15.25 -17.19
C GLU A 143 28.18 13.83 -17.73
N LYS A 144 27.04 13.15 -17.45
CA LYS A 144 26.84 11.75 -17.84
C LYS A 144 26.18 11.61 -19.21
N GLY A 145 25.67 12.71 -19.82
CA GLY A 145 24.94 12.70 -21.09
C GLY A 145 23.58 12.00 -21.02
N ARG A 146 23.05 11.79 -19.80
CA ARG A 146 21.76 11.14 -19.54
C ARG A 146 21.20 11.57 -18.19
N LYS A 147 19.88 11.47 -18.04
CA LYS A 147 19.20 11.67 -16.75
C LYS A 147 19.50 10.55 -15.74
N ILE A 148 19.31 10.86 -14.46
CA ILE A 148 19.37 9.88 -13.37
C ILE A 148 18.35 8.78 -13.63
N ARG A 149 18.79 7.51 -13.62
CA ARG A 149 17.92 6.33 -13.72
C ARG A 149 17.36 6.04 -12.33
N PHE A 150 16.06 6.25 -12.17
CA PHE A 150 15.39 6.21 -10.89
C PHE A 150 14.42 5.03 -10.79
N GLY A 151 14.56 4.18 -9.80
CA GLY A 151 13.62 3.11 -9.49
C GLY A 151 12.50 3.60 -8.58
N ALA A 152 11.26 3.27 -8.90
CA ALA A 152 10.12 3.49 -8.02
C ALA A 152 9.06 2.40 -8.23
N PRO A 153 8.23 2.10 -7.23
CA PRO A 153 7.05 1.26 -7.41
C PRO A 153 6.09 1.79 -8.47
N PRO A 154 5.04 1.04 -8.85
CA PRO A 154 4.12 1.45 -9.92
C PRO A 154 3.53 2.85 -9.73
N ASP A 155 3.18 3.50 -10.85
CA ASP A 155 2.54 4.81 -10.87
C ASP A 155 1.29 4.82 -9.97
N GLY A 156 1.11 5.92 -9.24
CA GLY A 156 0.02 6.10 -8.28
C GLY A 156 0.20 5.39 -6.95
N SER A 157 1.31 4.68 -6.73
CA SER A 157 1.69 4.22 -5.39
C SER A 157 2.20 5.37 -4.53
N VAL A 158 2.11 5.25 -3.20
CA VAL A 158 2.57 6.31 -2.29
C VAL A 158 4.01 6.74 -2.56
N PRO A 159 5.01 5.84 -2.73
CA PRO A 159 6.38 6.26 -3.04
C PRO A 159 6.51 6.94 -4.41
N ASP A 160 5.69 6.60 -5.41
CA ASP A 160 5.67 7.33 -6.68
C ASP A 160 5.18 8.77 -6.49
N ILE A 161 4.13 8.95 -5.69
CA ILE A 161 3.58 10.27 -5.38
C ILE A 161 4.56 11.11 -4.56
N VAL A 162 5.20 10.52 -3.54
CA VAL A 162 6.22 11.22 -2.74
C VAL A 162 7.43 11.61 -3.60
N LEU A 163 7.89 10.74 -4.51
CA LEU A 163 8.98 11.07 -5.43
C LEU A 163 8.62 12.22 -6.37
N ARG A 164 7.37 12.23 -6.89
CA ARG A 164 6.88 13.34 -7.72
C ARG A 164 6.83 14.64 -6.94
N TYR A 165 6.28 14.60 -5.72
CA TYR A 165 6.20 15.74 -4.83
C TYR A 165 7.59 16.30 -4.52
N TRP A 166 8.55 15.44 -4.18
CA TRP A 166 9.93 15.84 -3.97
C TRP A 166 10.52 16.60 -5.16
N ILE A 167 10.41 16.03 -6.37
CA ILE A 167 11.00 16.63 -7.58
C ILE A 167 10.28 17.92 -8.00
N GLN A 168 8.94 17.92 -7.95
CA GLN A 168 8.13 18.97 -8.55
C GLN A 168 7.86 20.14 -7.59
N GLU A 169 7.52 19.84 -6.33
CA GLU A 169 7.12 20.82 -5.34
C GLU A 169 8.27 21.20 -4.39
N ASP A 170 8.89 20.22 -3.76
CA ASP A 170 9.92 20.46 -2.75
C ASP A 170 11.21 21.02 -3.38
N LEU A 171 11.75 20.35 -4.40
CA LEU A 171 12.95 20.81 -5.12
C LEU A 171 12.66 21.83 -6.22
N GLY A 172 11.46 21.84 -6.78
CA GLY A 172 11.06 22.75 -7.85
C GLY A 172 11.87 22.61 -9.14
N VAL A 173 12.46 21.43 -9.42
CA VAL A 173 13.32 21.21 -10.60
C VAL A 173 12.56 20.82 -11.87
N GLY A 174 11.22 20.85 -11.81
CA GLY A 174 10.34 20.64 -12.97
C GLY A 174 9.63 19.29 -12.93
N GLU A 175 8.92 18.98 -14.01
CA GLU A 175 8.16 17.73 -14.12
C GLU A 175 9.05 16.50 -13.99
N MET A 176 8.63 15.50 -13.19
CA MET A 176 9.41 14.28 -12.95
C MET A 176 9.86 13.61 -14.25
N ALA A 177 8.99 13.52 -15.26
CA ALA A 177 9.32 12.88 -16.54
C ALA A 177 10.38 13.65 -17.34
N SER A 178 10.51 14.97 -17.11
CA SER A 178 11.56 15.79 -17.74
C SER A 178 12.86 15.81 -16.93
N THR A 179 12.83 15.41 -15.65
CA THR A 179 13.96 15.53 -14.72
C THR A 179 14.71 14.20 -14.54
N ILE A 180 14.01 13.08 -14.48
CA ILE A 180 14.61 11.74 -14.27
C ILE A 180 14.16 10.74 -15.34
N ASN A 181 14.89 9.63 -15.43
CA ASN A 181 14.49 8.46 -16.21
C ASN A 181 13.95 7.39 -15.24
N LYS A 182 12.63 7.43 -14.99
CA LYS A 182 11.97 6.55 -14.04
C LYS A 182 11.71 5.17 -14.63
N SER A 183 12.04 4.12 -13.86
CA SER A 183 11.70 2.72 -14.12
C SER A 183 10.76 2.19 -13.02
N LYS A 184 9.75 1.40 -13.43
CA LYS A 184 8.84 0.74 -12.47
C LYS A 184 9.53 -0.50 -11.90
N VAL A 185 9.92 -0.42 -10.64
CA VAL A 185 10.62 -1.50 -9.95
C VAL A 185 9.89 -1.82 -8.64
N PRO A 186 9.35 -3.05 -8.49
CA PRO A 186 8.76 -3.47 -7.22
C PRO A 186 9.80 -3.49 -6.09
N PRO A 187 9.42 -3.21 -4.83
CA PRO A 187 10.35 -3.10 -3.71
C PRO A 187 11.30 -4.29 -3.58
N ALA A 188 10.80 -5.52 -3.67
CA ALA A 188 11.60 -6.74 -3.57
C ALA A 188 12.69 -6.88 -4.66
N ARG A 189 12.59 -6.14 -5.77
CA ARG A 189 13.59 -6.14 -6.86
C ARG A 189 14.49 -4.90 -6.85
N ALA A 190 14.08 -3.85 -6.17
CA ALA A 190 14.81 -2.57 -6.19
C ALA A 190 16.24 -2.73 -5.69
N VAL A 191 16.44 -3.50 -4.61
CA VAL A 191 17.77 -3.80 -4.05
C VAL A 191 18.68 -4.40 -5.13
N GLN A 192 18.26 -5.48 -5.77
CA GLN A 192 19.07 -6.13 -6.80
C GLN A 192 19.32 -5.22 -8.00
N THR A 193 18.31 -4.43 -8.41
CA THR A 193 18.41 -3.57 -9.59
C THR A 193 19.36 -2.40 -9.38
N ILE A 194 19.40 -1.81 -8.17
CA ILE A 194 20.36 -0.76 -7.87
C ILE A 194 21.77 -1.33 -7.67
N GLN A 195 21.90 -2.49 -7.02
CA GLN A 195 23.19 -3.15 -6.80
C GLN A 195 23.86 -3.65 -8.09
N SER A 196 23.06 -3.99 -9.12
CA SER A 196 23.58 -4.35 -10.46
C SER A 196 24.05 -3.11 -11.27
N GLY A 197 23.73 -1.89 -10.82
CA GLY A 197 24.05 -0.66 -11.53
C GLY A 197 23.07 -0.31 -12.65
N ASP A 198 21.90 -0.94 -12.69
CA ASP A 198 20.83 -0.60 -13.64
C ASP A 198 20.06 0.66 -13.22
N LEU A 199 20.11 1.01 -11.94
CA LEU A 199 19.59 2.25 -11.35
C LEU A 199 20.72 3.06 -10.71
N ASP A 200 20.56 4.38 -10.72
CA ASP A 200 21.42 5.33 -10.00
C ASP A 200 20.81 5.69 -8.64
N ALA A 201 19.49 5.67 -8.52
CA ALA A 201 18.75 5.93 -7.29
C ALA A 201 17.41 5.18 -7.25
N THR A 202 16.81 5.08 -6.08
CA THR A 202 15.47 4.52 -5.86
C THR A 202 14.79 5.17 -4.66
N ILE A 203 13.46 5.32 -4.71
CA ILE A 203 12.66 5.58 -3.51
C ILE A 203 12.12 4.26 -2.99
N ILE A 204 12.31 4.00 -1.69
CA ILE A 204 12.02 2.68 -1.12
C ILE A 204 11.74 2.79 0.38
N GLN A 205 10.92 1.88 0.89
CA GLN A 205 10.62 1.71 2.31
C GLN A 205 11.56 0.69 2.97
N GLU A 206 11.48 0.64 4.30
CA GLU A 206 12.13 -0.42 5.08
C GLU A 206 11.48 -1.81 4.83
N PRO A 207 12.21 -2.92 4.96
CA PRO A 207 13.63 -3.01 5.34
C PRO A 207 14.60 -2.82 4.16
N PHE A 208 14.10 -2.57 2.96
CA PHE A 208 14.91 -2.53 1.73
C PHE A 208 15.86 -1.31 1.69
N ALA A 209 15.49 -0.19 2.30
CA ALA A 209 16.37 0.96 2.43
C ALA A 209 17.60 0.62 3.28
N THR A 210 17.39 -0.04 4.41
CA THR A 210 18.48 -0.54 5.27
C THR A 210 19.38 -1.53 4.53
N ILE A 211 18.81 -2.48 3.75
CA ILE A 211 19.61 -3.42 2.93
C ILE A 211 20.51 -2.69 1.94
N ILE A 212 19.98 -1.66 1.26
CA ILE A 212 20.78 -0.87 0.32
C ILE A 212 21.88 -0.12 1.07
N GLY A 213 21.56 0.50 2.22
CA GLY A 213 22.49 1.28 3.02
C GLY A 213 23.62 0.49 3.70
N GLN A 214 23.50 -0.85 3.82
CA GLN A 214 24.60 -1.71 4.28
C GLN A 214 25.76 -1.84 3.28
N ASP A 215 25.52 -1.52 2.02
CA ASP A 215 26.53 -1.53 0.97
C ASP A 215 27.10 -0.11 0.81
N GLU A 216 28.38 0.06 1.13
CA GLU A 216 29.09 1.36 1.09
C GLU A 216 29.06 2.07 -0.29
N ARG A 217 28.66 1.38 -1.34
CA ARG A 217 28.42 1.96 -2.66
C ARG A 217 27.20 2.85 -2.74
N PHE A 218 26.34 2.82 -1.72
CA PHE A 218 25.06 3.56 -1.70
C PHE A 218 24.94 4.42 -0.45
N GLY A 219 24.21 5.53 -0.59
CA GLY A 219 23.89 6.47 0.48
C GLY A 219 22.47 6.98 0.37
N GLU A 220 22.00 7.59 1.44
CA GLU A 220 20.70 8.27 1.49
C GLU A 220 20.84 9.68 0.85
N LEU A 221 19.93 10.03 -0.07
CA LEU A 221 19.80 11.38 -0.62
C LEU A 221 18.80 12.20 0.20
N ALA A 222 17.69 11.59 0.59
CA ALA A 222 16.63 12.26 1.34
C ALA A 222 15.73 11.26 2.07
N TRP A 223 15.12 11.73 3.14
CA TRP A 223 14.06 11.02 3.86
C TRP A 223 12.70 11.68 3.59
N SER A 224 11.68 10.89 3.38
CA SER A 224 10.34 11.39 3.03
C SER A 224 9.67 12.23 4.14
N GLY A 225 10.08 12.06 5.39
CA GLY A 225 9.62 12.89 6.50
C GLY A 225 10.13 14.33 6.45
N ASP A 226 11.29 14.58 5.81
CA ASP A 226 11.79 15.94 5.55
C ASP A 226 11.11 16.55 4.31
N ILE A 227 10.74 15.72 3.32
CA ILE A 227 10.08 16.16 2.08
C ILE A 227 8.62 16.58 2.34
N LEU A 228 7.88 15.74 3.05
CA LEU A 228 6.47 15.97 3.38
C LEU A 228 6.19 15.41 4.78
N SER A 229 6.45 16.22 5.80
CA SER A 229 6.40 15.82 7.20
C SER A 229 5.02 15.26 7.58
N ASN A 230 5.03 14.13 8.30
CA ASN A 230 3.85 13.38 8.74
C ASN A 230 2.97 12.83 7.61
N HIS A 231 3.49 12.71 6.39
CA HIS A 231 2.69 12.13 5.31
C HIS A 231 2.33 10.67 5.62
N PRO A 232 1.05 10.30 5.40
CA PRO A 232 0.64 8.90 5.57
C PRO A 232 1.28 7.99 4.52
N VAL A 233 1.59 6.77 4.92
CA VAL A 233 2.15 5.74 4.02
C VAL A 233 1.12 4.66 3.76
N THR A 234 0.73 3.91 4.79
CA THR A 234 -0.26 2.84 4.70
C THR A 234 -1.34 3.01 5.75
N VAL A 235 -2.48 2.41 5.48
CA VAL A 235 -3.71 2.53 6.28
C VAL A 235 -4.43 1.19 6.36
N LEU A 236 -5.24 1.02 7.41
CA LEU A 236 -6.27 0.00 7.51
C LEU A 236 -7.55 0.57 6.85
N PHE A 237 -7.95 -0.01 5.73
CA PHE A 237 -9.09 0.43 4.92
C PHE A 237 -10.13 -0.66 4.83
N ALA A 238 -11.40 -0.32 5.03
CA ALA A 238 -12.50 -1.28 5.10
C ALA A 238 -13.65 -0.94 4.16
N SER A 239 -14.32 -1.98 3.65
CA SER A 239 -15.52 -1.86 2.84
C SER A 239 -16.71 -1.37 3.67
N GLN A 240 -17.74 -0.84 3.00
CA GLN A 240 -18.98 -0.42 3.67
C GLN A 240 -19.63 -1.53 4.46
N GLN A 241 -19.55 -2.79 4.00
CA GLN A 241 -20.10 -3.92 4.72
C GLN A 241 -19.43 -4.15 6.08
N VAL A 242 -18.12 -3.89 6.17
CA VAL A 242 -17.37 -3.90 7.44
C VAL A 242 -17.76 -2.70 8.30
N LEU A 243 -17.89 -1.51 7.70
CA LEU A 243 -18.29 -0.30 8.42
C LEU A 243 -19.71 -0.36 8.98
N ASP A 244 -20.63 -1.04 8.29
CA ASP A 244 -22.01 -1.25 8.74
C ASP A 244 -22.11 -2.25 9.92
N ASP A 245 -21.08 -3.08 10.14
CA ASP A 245 -20.94 -3.98 11.29
C ASP A 245 -20.01 -3.33 12.34
N SER A 246 -20.60 -2.53 13.24
CA SER A 246 -19.85 -1.75 14.22
C SER A 246 -18.99 -2.60 15.15
N GLU A 247 -19.45 -3.82 15.54
CA GLU A 247 -18.69 -4.75 16.37
C GLU A 247 -17.43 -5.23 15.63
N LEU A 248 -17.56 -5.57 14.36
CA LEU A 248 -16.46 -5.99 13.52
C LEU A 248 -15.47 -4.85 13.29
N ALA A 249 -15.96 -3.65 12.92
CA ALA A 249 -15.12 -2.49 12.66
C ALA A 249 -14.31 -2.07 13.91
N GLN A 250 -14.95 -2.01 15.08
CA GLN A 250 -14.29 -1.70 16.35
C GLN A 250 -13.26 -2.76 16.71
N SER A 251 -13.61 -4.05 16.63
CA SER A 251 -12.66 -5.14 16.93
C SER A 251 -11.43 -5.09 16.02
N LEU A 252 -11.58 -4.84 14.72
CA LEU A 252 -10.44 -4.68 13.80
C LEU A 252 -9.52 -3.53 14.22
N VAL A 253 -10.09 -2.41 14.66
CA VAL A 253 -9.32 -1.24 15.13
C VAL A 253 -8.65 -1.51 16.47
N GLU A 254 -9.32 -2.21 17.41
CA GLU A 254 -8.76 -2.64 18.68
C GLU A 254 -7.53 -3.53 18.47
N GLN A 255 -7.65 -4.57 17.64
CA GLN A 255 -6.55 -5.48 17.35
C GLN A 255 -5.40 -4.79 16.60
N HIS A 256 -5.72 -3.89 15.66
CA HIS A 256 -4.73 -3.08 14.97
C HIS A 256 -3.97 -2.12 15.92
N THR A 257 -4.69 -1.49 16.85
CA THR A 257 -4.10 -0.60 17.87
C THR A 257 -3.22 -1.38 18.84
N ALA A 258 -3.68 -2.55 19.28
CA ALA A 258 -2.88 -3.46 20.11
C ALA A 258 -1.59 -3.91 19.38
N ALA A 259 -1.68 -4.21 18.08
CA ALA A 259 -0.52 -4.55 17.26
C ALA A 259 0.47 -3.38 17.11
N THR A 260 -0.04 -2.14 17.01
CA THR A 260 0.81 -0.94 16.99
C THR A 260 1.53 -0.77 18.33
N GLN A 261 0.84 -0.96 19.45
CA GLN A 261 1.44 -0.90 20.78
C GLN A 261 2.48 -2.02 20.96
N PHE A 262 2.16 -3.25 20.57
CA PHE A 262 3.10 -4.36 20.61
C PHE A 262 4.38 -4.05 19.81
N THR A 263 4.24 -3.44 18.62
CA THR A 263 5.38 -3.05 17.78
C THR A 263 6.30 -2.05 18.51
N ALA A 264 5.73 -1.12 19.27
CA ALA A 264 6.50 -0.15 20.07
C ALA A 264 7.15 -0.78 21.31
N GLU A 265 6.47 -1.72 21.98
CA GLU A 265 6.95 -2.36 23.21
C GLU A 265 7.93 -3.52 22.95
N SER A 266 7.82 -4.17 21.79
CA SER A 266 8.58 -5.38 21.41
C SER A 266 9.09 -5.29 19.96
N PRO A 267 9.87 -4.26 19.60
CA PRO A 267 10.26 -4.01 18.21
C PRO A 267 11.05 -5.16 17.57
N ASP A 268 11.92 -5.84 18.33
CA ASP A 268 12.69 -6.99 17.83
C ASP A 268 11.78 -8.16 17.46
N THR A 269 10.74 -8.43 18.27
CA THR A 269 9.77 -9.48 17.98
C THR A 269 8.92 -9.13 16.76
N ALA A 270 8.44 -7.88 16.68
CA ALA A 270 7.70 -7.40 15.51
C ALA A 270 8.55 -7.48 14.23
N ALA A 271 9.85 -7.14 14.31
CA ALA A 271 10.80 -7.28 13.22
C ALA A 271 10.94 -8.74 12.76
N ALA A 272 11.07 -9.68 13.71
CA ALA A 272 11.15 -11.11 13.40
C ALA A 272 9.87 -11.63 12.71
N HIS A 273 8.70 -11.19 13.17
CA HIS A 273 7.43 -11.50 12.51
C HIS A 273 7.40 -11.00 11.06
N ALA A 274 7.77 -9.74 10.84
CA ALA A 274 7.84 -9.18 9.49
C ALA A 274 8.84 -9.91 8.59
N ALA A 275 10.04 -10.24 9.12
CA ALA A 275 11.06 -10.96 8.36
C ALA A 275 10.56 -12.34 7.90
N SER A 276 9.85 -13.07 8.77
CA SER A 276 9.29 -14.39 8.46
C SER A 276 8.32 -14.39 7.28
N VAL A 277 7.53 -13.32 7.15
CA VAL A 277 6.50 -13.15 6.11
C VAL A 277 7.06 -12.52 4.83
N ILE A 278 7.91 -11.51 4.93
CA ILE A 278 8.52 -10.85 3.77
C ILE A 278 9.43 -11.84 3.02
N GLY A 279 10.15 -12.68 3.75
CA GLY A 279 10.84 -13.85 3.20
C GLY A 279 12.29 -13.61 2.82
N SER A 280 12.82 -14.43 1.89
CA SER A 280 14.25 -14.54 1.58
C SER A 280 14.88 -13.20 1.20
N GLY A 281 15.92 -12.79 1.92
CA GLY A 281 16.66 -11.54 1.75
C GLY A 281 16.51 -10.57 2.92
N VAL A 282 15.61 -10.87 3.87
CA VAL A 282 15.44 -10.11 5.11
C VAL A 282 15.73 -11.06 6.28
N SER A 283 16.93 -10.95 6.88
CA SER A 283 17.23 -11.66 8.14
C SER A 283 16.60 -10.93 9.33
N GLU A 284 16.40 -11.61 10.45
CA GLU A 284 15.93 -11.00 11.70
C GLU A 284 16.82 -9.83 12.13
N GLU A 285 18.15 -9.99 12.09
CA GLU A 285 19.12 -8.94 12.43
C GLU A 285 18.93 -7.68 11.56
N LEU A 286 18.73 -7.89 10.26
CA LEU A 286 18.48 -6.80 9.32
C LEU A 286 17.12 -6.14 9.57
N ALA A 287 16.10 -6.95 9.86
CA ALA A 287 14.77 -6.46 10.21
C ALA A 287 14.81 -5.62 11.49
N THR A 288 15.49 -6.09 12.54
CA THR A 288 15.72 -5.33 13.79
C THR A 288 16.44 -4.01 13.50
N THR A 289 17.52 -4.03 12.71
CA THR A 289 18.22 -2.80 12.31
C THR A 289 17.29 -1.82 11.60
N ALA A 290 16.39 -2.31 10.76
CA ALA A 290 15.44 -1.49 10.03
C ALA A 290 14.35 -0.88 10.93
N MET A 291 14.06 -1.47 12.11
CA MET A 291 13.14 -0.86 13.10
C MET A 291 13.69 0.43 13.69
N ASP A 292 15.00 0.59 13.80
CA ASP A 292 15.65 1.81 14.30
C ASP A 292 15.64 2.96 13.28
N SER A 293 15.19 2.68 12.05
CA SER A 293 15.14 3.69 10.98
C SER A 293 14.04 4.72 11.25
N GLN A 294 14.34 5.99 10.99
CA GLN A 294 13.32 7.05 10.99
C GLN A 294 12.17 6.82 10.00
N ALA A 295 12.33 5.92 9.03
CA ALA A 295 11.29 5.50 8.11
C ALA A 295 10.42 4.34 8.64
N SER A 296 10.68 3.87 9.87
CA SER A 296 9.87 2.89 10.62
C SER A 296 9.01 3.59 11.67
N ASP A 297 8.10 4.46 11.22
CA ASP A 297 7.24 5.29 12.05
C ASP A 297 5.80 4.75 12.03
N TYR A 298 5.45 3.93 13.04
CA TYR A 298 4.17 3.22 13.16
C TYR A 298 3.21 3.96 14.07
N ILE A 299 1.95 4.05 13.62
CA ILE A 299 0.86 4.73 14.33
C ILE A 299 -0.44 3.96 14.14
N SER A 300 -1.45 4.23 14.99
CA SER A 300 -2.82 3.71 14.80
C SER A 300 -3.84 4.82 14.61
N ASP A 301 -3.58 6.01 15.12
CA ASP A 301 -4.51 7.14 15.11
C ASP A 301 -4.73 7.70 13.69
N PRO A 302 -5.95 7.56 13.12
CA PRO A 302 -6.26 8.09 11.81
C PRO A 302 -6.33 9.62 11.79
N HIS A 303 -6.62 10.29 12.94
CA HIS A 303 -6.67 11.74 13.02
C HIS A 303 -5.29 12.38 12.82
N ALA A 304 -4.22 11.67 13.23
CA ALA A 304 -2.85 12.16 13.12
C ALA A 304 -2.35 12.33 11.67
N ILE A 305 -3.10 11.83 10.68
CA ILE A 305 -2.71 11.88 9.26
C ILE A 305 -3.67 12.69 8.37
N THR A 306 -4.74 13.27 8.91
CA THR A 306 -5.81 13.90 8.10
C THR A 306 -5.34 15.09 7.30
N ASP A 307 -4.57 16.00 7.91
CA ASP A 307 -4.09 17.21 7.24
C ASP A 307 -3.17 16.86 6.05
N GLN A 308 -2.28 15.90 6.26
CA GLN A 308 -1.35 15.47 5.22
C GLN A 308 -2.02 14.59 4.16
N ALA A 309 -3.06 13.83 4.53
CA ALA A 309 -3.89 13.11 3.58
C ALA A 309 -4.61 14.09 2.64
N THR A 310 -5.10 15.22 3.15
CA THR A 310 -5.71 16.29 2.34
C THR A 310 -4.69 16.88 1.36
N THR A 311 -3.51 17.27 1.85
CA THR A 311 -2.41 17.80 1.01
C THR A 311 -2.01 16.78 -0.08
N MET A 312 -1.87 15.50 0.30
CA MET A 312 -1.56 14.44 -0.67
C MET A 312 -2.68 14.25 -1.68
N SER A 313 -3.95 14.32 -1.27
CA SER A 313 -5.10 14.16 -2.17
C SER A 313 -5.14 15.27 -3.23
N GLU A 314 -4.87 16.52 -2.85
CA GLU A 314 -4.75 17.64 -3.79
C GLU A 314 -3.63 17.39 -4.81
N PHE A 315 -2.46 16.96 -4.34
CA PHE A 315 -1.34 16.66 -5.23
C PHE A 315 -1.62 15.45 -6.14
N VAL A 316 -2.24 14.40 -5.62
CA VAL A 316 -2.63 13.19 -6.39
C VAL A 316 -3.61 13.55 -7.51
N ALA A 317 -4.54 14.49 -7.27
CA ALA A 317 -5.44 15.04 -8.29
C ALA A 317 -4.67 15.89 -9.32
N ASN A 318 -3.77 16.78 -8.88
CA ASN A 318 -2.96 17.60 -9.76
C ASN A 318 -2.11 16.80 -10.75
N VAL A 319 -1.59 15.65 -10.31
CA VAL A 319 -0.80 14.75 -11.19
C VAL A 319 -1.67 13.76 -11.97
N GLY A 320 -3.00 13.84 -11.87
CA GLY A 320 -3.95 13.11 -12.70
C GLY A 320 -4.15 11.63 -12.31
N ASN A 321 -3.85 11.23 -11.07
CA ASN A 321 -4.11 9.89 -10.59
C ASN A 321 -5.54 9.68 -10.06
N ILE A 322 -6.21 10.77 -9.65
CA ILE A 322 -7.64 10.86 -9.32
C ILE A 322 -8.23 12.06 -10.07
N GLU A 323 -9.56 12.08 -10.24
CA GLU A 323 -10.22 13.15 -11.00
C GLU A 323 -10.33 14.45 -10.20
N GLN A 324 -10.56 14.33 -8.88
CA GLN A 324 -10.70 15.46 -7.95
C GLN A 324 -10.09 15.11 -6.59
N PRO A 325 -9.65 16.10 -5.79
CA PRO A 325 -9.25 15.84 -4.41
C PRO A 325 -10.36 15.14 -3.61
N VAL A 326 -10.02 14.09 -2.89
CA VAL A 326 -10.94 13.37 -2.00
C VAL A 326 -10.87 14.02 -0.62
N GLY A 327 -12.00 14.49 -0.12
CA GLY A 327 -12.11 15.07 1.22
C GLY A 327 -12.02 13.99 2.32
N THR A 328 -11.66 14.43 3.53
CA THR A 328 -11.51 13.52 4.68
C THR A 328 -12.80 12.80 5.02
N GLU A 329 -13.95 13.44 4.85
CA GLU A 329 -15.28 12.86 5.08
C GLU A 329 -15.64 11.71 4.13
N ASN A 330 -14.96 11.62 2.99
CA ASN A 330 -15.14 10.54 1.99
C ASN A 330 -14.02 9.50 2.05
N LEU A 331 -12.98 9.76 2.83
CA LEU A 331 -11.80 8.90 2.91
C LEU A 331 -11.68 8.18 4.25
N PHE A 332 -12.14 8.79 5.36
CA PHE A 332 -11.98 8.26 6.71
C PHE A 332 -13.32 7.86 7.32
N ALA A 333 -13.28 6.81 8.14
CA ALA A 333 -14.36 6.36 9.02
C ALA A 333 -13.83 6.37 10.46
N PHE A 334 -13.97 7.51 11.16
CA PHE A 334 -13.38 7.73 12.48
C PHE A 334 -14.12 7.01 13.62
N ASP A 335 -15.44 6.84 13.49
CA ASP A 335 -16.30 6.32 14.55
C ASP A 335 -15.76 5.05 15.24
N PRO A 336 -15.25 4.02 14.51
CA PRO A 336 -14.69 2.82 15.15
C PRO A 336 -13.44 3.08 15.99
N TYR A 337 -12.58 4.03 15.55
CA TYR A 337 -11.40 4.41 16.30
C TYR A 337 -11.77 5.24 17.55
N ASP A 338 -12.67 6.20 17.40
CA ASP A 338 -13.11 7.06 18.50
C ASP A 338 -13.80 6.25 19.60
N ALA A 339 -14.59 5.25 19.21
CA ALA A 339 -15.30 4.38 20.16
C ALA A 339 -14.37 3.54 21.06
N ILE A 340 -13.15 3.22 20.61
CA ILE A 340 -12.19 2.48 21.45
C ILE A 340 -11.35 3.41 22.36
N GLN A 341 -11.49 4.73 22.21
CA GLN A 341 -10.81 5.71 23.07
C GLN A 341 -11.66 6.15 24.26
N GLU A 342 -12.98 5.85 24.25
CA GLU A 342 -13.93 6.15 25.35
C GLU A 342 -13.83 5.13 26.49
#